data_60946b2fcfba2f5e9798f5c5f2b4ac72
#
_entry.id   60946b2fcfba2f5e9798f5c5f2b4ac72
#
_cell.length_a   1.000
_cell.length_b   1.000
_cell.length_c   1.000
_cell.angle_alpha   90.00
_cell.angle_beta   90.00
_cell.angle_gamma   90.00
#
_symmetry.space_group_name_H-M   'P 1'
#
loop_
_entity.id
_entity.type
_entity.pdbx_description
1 polymer ?
#
loop_
_entity_poly.entity_id
_entity_poly.type
_entity_poly.pdbx_seq_one_letter_code
_entity_poly.pdbx_strand_id
1 'polypeptide(L)'
;MCGPAGRSAPGVGPGQFGREEKGSRMSVLETERTILRPFQEGDAVDLYRYARDPRVGPIAGWKPHESVEESRRIIQTVFASPNVFAVVDRESGHVIGSAGFVSRPQESGSSSDEIGYALDPAWWGRGLMPEVVEALVRYGFEELGLGAIWCSHYEENRRSRRVIEKCGFRYVFTEQISDEFQADRPTRFYVMLRPDWERRETACG
;
A
#
# COMPACT_ATOMS: atom_id res chain seq x y z
N MET A 1 0.35 -41.74 42.47
CA MET A 1 0.71 -42.64 41.33
C MET A 1 1.30 -41.80 40.23
N CYS A 2 2.50 -42.09 39.95
CA CYS A 2 3.48 -41.70 38.94
C CYS A 2 3.04 -40.73 37.84
N GLY A 3 3.67 -39.54 37.82
CA GLY A 3 3.83 -38.74 36.61
C GLY A 3 5.21 -39.03 36.00
N PRO A 4 5.40 -38.99 34.70
CA PRO A 4 6.72 -39.09 34.08
C PRO A 4 7.41 -37.76 33.88
N ALA A 5 8.72 -37.86 34.00
CA ALA A 5 9.75 -36.84 34.01
C ALA A 5 9.84 -35.98 32.75
N GLY A 6 10.20 -34.73 32.97
CA GLY A 6 10.61 -33.79 31.94
C GLY A 6 11.95 -34.19 31.29
N ARG A 7 12.03 -33.98 29.98
CA ARG A 7 13.31 -33.94 29.24
C ARG A 7 13.55 -32.50 28.78
N SER A 8 14.62 -31.92 29.32
CA SER A 8 15.17 -30.65 28.89
C SER A 8 15.73 -30.76 27.47
N ALA A 9 15.32 -29.89 26.58
CA ALA A 9 15.95 -29.69 25.28
C ALA A 9 17.14 -28.73 25.41
N PRO A 10 18.24 -28.94 24.66
CA PRO A 10 19.46 -28.12 24.75
C PRO A 10 19.21 -26.72 24.17
N GLY A 11 19.75 -25.69 24.87
CA GLY A 11 19.73 -24.32 24.47
C GLY A 11 20.45 -24.09 23.14
N VAL A 12 19.76 -23.41 22.22
CA VAL A 12 20.34 -22.77 21.05
C VAL A 12 20.68 -21.35 21.43
N GLY A 13 21.96 -21.01 21.41
CA GLY A 13 22.46 -19.68 21.69
C GLY A 13 21.96 -18.64 20.66
N PRO A 14 22.02 -17.34 21.00
CA PRO A 14 21.55 -16.28 20.12
C PRO A 14 22.53 -16.11 18.94
N GLY A 15 22.13 -16.61 17.76
CA GLY A 15 22.77 -16.27 16.51
C GLY A 15 22.47 -14.80 16.19
N GLN A 16 23.48 -13.97 16.31
CA GLN A 16 23.52 -12.61 15.77
C GLN A 16 23.40 -12.67 14.25
N PHE A 17 22.21 -12.44 13.74
CA PHE A 17 22.02 -11.92 12.38
C PHE A 17 21.79 -10.43 12.52
N GLY A 18 22.89 -9.67 12.50
CA GLY A 18 22.88 -8.24 12.25
C GLY A 18 22.30 -8.02 10.85
N ARG A 19 21.01 -7.71 10.74
CA ARG A 19 20.51 -6.90 9.63
C ARG A 19 21.13 -5.53 9.84
N GLU A 20 22.09 -5.16 9.00
CA GLU A 20 22.47 -3.76 8.85
C GLU A 20 21.17 -3.03 8.44
N GLU A 21 20.67 -2.21 9.37
CA GLU A 21 19.70 -1.17 9.04
C GLU A 21 20.43 -0.21 8.09
N LYS A 22 20.26 -0.44 6.77
CA LYS A 22 20.52 0.61 5.78
C LYS A 22 19.68 1.79 6.23
N GLY A 23 20.35 2.86 6.67
CA GLY A 23 19.73 4.04 7.20
C GLY A 23 18.54 4.46 6.34
N SER A 24 17.39 4.65 6.99
CA SER A 24 16.10 4.98 6.40
C SER A 24 16.19 6.31 5.63
N ARG A 25 16.69 6.24 4.40
CA ARG A 25 16.54 7.32 3.45
C ARG A 25 15.11 7.23 2.98
N MET A 26 14.28 8.20 3.37
CA MET A 26 12.91 8.29 2.90
C MET A 26 12.93 8.38 1.38
N SER A 27 12.43 7.34 0.71
CA SER A 27 12.45 7.24 -0.74
C SER A 27 11.51 8.27 -1.38
N VAL A 28 11.94 8.85 -2.49
CA VAL A 28 11.09 9.65 -3.37
C VAL A 28 11.03 8.90 -4.69
N LEU A 29 9.80 8.62 -5.17
CA LEU A 29 9.58 7.95 -6.43
C LEU A 29 8.99 8.95 -7.42
N GLU A 30 9.47 8.92 -8.65
CA GLU A 30 9.05 9.85 -9.67
C GLU A 30 8.35 9.11 -10.82
N THR A 31 7.25 9.69 -11.30
CA THR A 31 6.60 9.29 -12.55
C THR A 31 6.65 10.43 -13.55
N GLU A 32 6.07 10.25 -14.71
CA GLU A 32 5.97 11.33 -15.70
C GLU A 32 5.22 12.55 -15.15
N ARG A 33 4.11 12.32 -14.42
CA ARG A 33 3.19 13.38 -14.01
C ARG A 33 3.08 13.57 -12.50
N THR A 34 3.61 12.66 -11.69
CA THR A 34 3.52 12.72 -10.23
C THR A 34 4.86 12.48 -9.55
N ILE A 35 4.96 12.97 -8.30
CA ILE A 35 6.03 12.68 -7.37
C ILE A 35 5.42 12.01 -6.14
N LEU A 36 5.95 10.85 -5.77
CA LEU A 36 5.60 10.16 -4.54
C LEU A 36 6.67 10.47 -3.51
N ARG A 37 6.33 11.19 -2.47
CA ARG A 37 7.22 11.55 -1.37
C ARG A 37 6.55 11.28 -0.01
N PRO A 38 7.31 11.17 1.06
CA PRO A 38 6.73 11.13 2.39
C PRO A 38 5.78 12.32 2.62
N PHE A 39 4.71 12.06 3.39
CA PHE A 39 3.82 13.13 3.82
C PHE A 39 4.57 14.13 4.70
N GLN A 40 4.20 15.39 4.58
CA GLN A 40 4.66 16.49 5.41
C GLN A 40 3.47 17.07 6.18
N GLU A 41 3.72 17.71 7.32
CA GLU A 41 2.64 18.28 8.14
C GLU A 41 1.81 19.32 7.38
N GLY A 42 2.45 20.08 6.48
CA GLY A 42 1.80 21.05 5.61
C GLY A 42 0.80 20.46 4.60
N ASP A 43 0.88 19.15 4.33
CA ASP A 43 -0.02 18.46 3.39
C ASP A 43 -1.44 18.24 3.97
N ALA A 44 -1.66 18.54 5.24
CA ALA A 44 -2.94 18.27 5.93
C ALA A 44 -4.15 18.92 5.25
N VAL A 45 -3.97 20.11 4.68
CA VAL A 45 -5.04 20.84 3.97
C VAL A 45 -5.41 20.11 2.66
N ASP A 46 -4.42 19.70 1.90
CA ASP A 46 -4.62 18.97 0.65
C ASP A 46 -5.19 17.56 0.92
N LEU A 47 -4.68 16.86 1.95
CA LEU A 47 -5.24 15.59 2.39
C LEU A 47 -6.71 15.75 2.77
N TYR A 48 -7.05 16.72 3.60
CA TYR A 48 -8.44 16.99 4.01
C TYR A 48 -9.35 17.24 2.81
N ARG A 49 -8.87 17.99 1.80
CA ARG A 49 -9.67 18.33 0.61
C ARG A 49 -10.25 17.10 -0.06
N TYR A 50 -9.46 16.04 -0.30
CA TYR A 50 -9.97 14.83 -0.93
C TYR A 50 -10.49 13.80 0.08
N ALA A 51 -9.93 13.74 1.28
CA ALA A 51 -10.31 12.74 2.26
C ALA A 51 -11.69 12.99 2.90
N ARG A 52 -12.19 14.21 2.91
CA ARG A 52 -13.57 14.53 3.33
C ARG A 52 -14.64 14.14 2.31
N ASP A 53 -14.24 13.85 1.06
CA ASP A 53 -15.19 13.50 0.01
C ASP A 53 -15.76 12.09 0.24
N PRO A 54 -17.10 11.95 0.38
CA PRO A 54 -17.73 10.65 0.68
C PRO A 54 -17.55 9.62 -0.44
N ARG A 55 -17.08 10.02 -1.61
CA ARG A 55 -16.80 9.12 -2.72
C ARG A 55 -15.40 8.47 -2.60
N VAL A 56 -14.53 8.95 -1.69
CA VAL A 56 -13.15 8.48 -1.53
C VAL A 56 -13.02 7.50 -0.38
N GLY A 57 -13.24 7.95 0.86
CA GLY A 57 -13.03 7.13 2.04
C GLY A 57 -13.84 5.84 2.07
N PRO A 58 -15.18 5.89 1.98
CA PRO A 58 -16.02 4.71 2.11
C PRO A 58 -15.76 3.61 1.09
N ILE A 59 -15.32 3.95 -0.11
CA ILE A 59 -14.96 2.97 -1.15
C ILE A 59 -13.51 2.44 -0.97
N ALA A 60 -12.73 3.05 -0.10
CA ALA A 60 -11.38 2.65 0.27
C ALA A 60 -11.30 2.04 1.69
N GLY A 61 -12.45 1.90 2.39
CA GLY A 61 -12.57 1.23 3.68
C GLY A 61 -12.37 2.12 4.90
N TRP A 62 -12.41 3.46 4.77
CA TRP A 62 -12.25 4.39 5.88
C TRP A 62 -13.28 5.54 5.84
N LYS A 63 -13.49 6.19 6.99
CA LYS A 63 -14.47 7.29 7.13
C LYS A 63 -13.95 8.58 6.55
N PRO A 64 -14.82 9.41 5.91
CA PRO A 64 -14.42 10.74 5.50
C PRO A 64 -13.85 11.54 6.67
N HIS A 65 -12.76 12.27 6.45
CA HIS A 65 -12.15 13.11 7.46
C HIS A 65 -13.07 14.28 7.81
N GLU A 66 -13.17 14.60 9.10
CA GLU A 66 -14.06 15.64 9.61
C GLU A 66 -13.37 17.02 9.70
N SER A 67 -12.02 17.04 9.78
CA SER A 67 -11.25 18.28 9.91
C SER A 67 -9.83 18.18 9.34
N VAL A 68 -9.17 19.33 9.15
CA VAL A 68 -7.74 19.41 8.82
C VAL A 68 -6.88 18.86 9.96
N GLU A 69 -7.29 19.04 11.20
CA GLU A 69 -6.61 18.53 12.39
C GLU A 69 -6.61 17.01 12.44
N GLU A 70 -7.72 16.38 12.03
CA GLU A 70 -7.78 14.94 11.87
C GLU A 70 -6.84 14.48 10.76
N SER A 71 -6.84 15.13 9.61
CA SER A 71 -5.90 14.84 8.52
C SER A 71 -4.45 14.98 8.98
N ARG A 72 -4.12 16.00 9.79
CA ARG A 72 -2.78 16.16 10.38
C ARG A 72 -2.41 14.99 11.30
N ARG A 73 -3.35 14.53 12.14
CA ARG A 73 -3.14 13.34 12.97
C ARG A 73 -2.89 12.09 12.14
N ILE A 74 -3.65 11.89 11.07
CA ILE A 74 -3.46 10.74 10.17
C ILE A 74 -2.07 10.78 9.53
N ILE A 75 -1.58 11.94 9.10
CA ILE A 75 -0.21 12.11 8.60
C ILE A 75 0.82 11.68 9.64
N GLN A 76 0.64 12.12 10.90
CA GLN A 76 1.58 11.85 11.99
C GLN A 76 1.53 10.41 12.52
N THR A 77 0.50 9.66 12.21
CA THR A 77 0.27 8.30 12.73
C THR A 77 0.23 7.26 11.61
N VAL A 78 -0.85 7.22 10.86
CA VAL A 78 -1.09 6.20 9.82
C VAL A 78 -0.14 6.37 8.63
N PHE A 79 0.11 7.61 8.21
CA PHE A 79 0.98 7.92 7.07
C PHE A 79 2.44 8.21 7.47
N ALA A 80 2.80 8.02 8.74
CA ALA A 80 4.18 8.11 9.21
C ALA A 80 5.05 6.90 8.78
N SER A 81 4.44 5.85 8.23
CA SER A 81 5.16 4.70 7.69
C SER A 81 6.06 5.12 6.52
N PRO A 82 7.31 4.63 6.45
CA PRO A 82 8.26 4.99 5.40
C PRO A 82 7.81 4.56 3.99
N ASN A 83 6.85 3.64 3.90
CA ASN A 83 6.34 3.09 2.63
C ASN A 83 4.97 3.65 2.26
N VAL A 84 4.53 4.74 2.90
CA VAL A 84 3.31 5.48 2.55
C VAL A 84 3.68 6.85 2.03
N PHE A 85 3.16 7.20 0.86
CA PHE A 85 3.54 8.38 0.10
C PHE A 85 2.37 9.30 -0.16
N ALA A 86 2.61 10.61 -0.08
CA ALA A 86 1.79 11.62 -0.72
C ALA A 86 2.02 11.55 -2.23
N VAL A 87 0.94 11.48 -2.99
CA VAL A 87 0.96 11.61 -4.45
C VAL A 87 0.83 13.08 -4.80
N VAL A 88 1.92 13.68 -5.28
CA VAL A 88 2.00 15.11 -5.61
C VAL A 88 1.92 15.27 -7.11
N ASP A 89 1.02 16.12 -7.58
CA ASP A 89 0.99 16.52 -8.99
C ASP A 89 2.19 17.43 -9.32
N ARG A 90 2.95 17.09 -10.35
CA ARG A 90 4.17 17.82 -10.70
C ARG A 90 3.92 19.26 -11.15
N GLU A 91 2.80 19.50 -11.81
CA GLU A 91 2.48 20.82 -12.37
C GLU A 91 2.04 21.80 -11.28
N SER A 92 1.12 21.39 -10.41
CA SER A 92 0.55 22.26 -9.38
C SER A 92 1.30 22.23 -8.05
N GLY A 93 2.09 21.18 -7.78
CA GLY A 93 2.74 20.95 -6.49
C GLY A 93 1.79 20.51 -5.37
N HIS A 94 0.49 20.34 -5.65
CA HIS A 94 -0.49 19.91 -4.67
C HIS A 94 -0.48 18.40 -4.43
N VAL A 95 -0.75 17.99 -3.19
CA VAL A 95 -1.04 16.59 -2.88
C VAL A 95 -2.44 16.27 -3.38
N ILE A 96 -2.51 15.33 -4.32
CA ILE A 96 -3.74 14.91 -5.00
C ILE A 96 -4.20 13.51 -4.59
N GLY A 97 -3.45 12.83 -3.75
CA GLY A 97 -3.78 11.49 -3.30
C GLY A 97 -2.75 10.92 -2.33
N SER A 98 -2.95 9.67 -1.98
CA SER A 98 -2.05 8.86 -1.18
C SER A 98 -1.88 7.49 -1.81
N ALA A 99 -0.69 6.89 -1.68
CA ALA A 99 -0.43 5.54 -2.11
C ALA A 99 0.73 4.94 -1.30
N GLY A 100 0.77 3.62 -1.13
CA GLY A 100 1.84 3.00 -0.38
C GLY A 100 1.59 1.53 -0.08
N PHE A 101 2.48 0.97 0.73
CA PHE A 101 2.41 -0.42 1.15
C PHE A 101 1.78 -0.54 2.53
N VAL A 102 0.83 -1.44 2.64
CA VAL A 102 0.21 -1.88 3.88
C VAL A 102 0.69 -3.30 4.15
N SER A 103 1.33 -3.51 5.30
CA SER A 103 1.81 -4.84 5.67
C SER A 103 0.65 -5.80 5.83
N ARG A 104 0.68 -6.93 5.12
CA ARG A 104 -0.24 -8.04 5.36
C ARG A 104 0.30 -8.91 6.50
N PRO A 105 -0.57 -9.45 7.38
CA PRO A 105 -0.17 -10.51 8.29
C PRO A 105 0.39 -11.68 7.44
N GLN A 106 1.66 -11.98 7.60
CA GLN A 106 2.32 -13.01 6.81
C GLN A 106 1.90 -14.39 7.30
N GLU A 107 1.38 -15.21 6.40
CA GLU A 107 1.53 -16.65 6.54
C GLU A 107 3.01 -16.99 6.31
N SER A 108 3.61 -17.62 7.30
CA SER A 108 5.04 -17.89 7.46
C SER A 108 5.86 -17.98 6.16
N GLY A 109 6.77 -17.03 5.96
CA GLY A 109 7.93 -17.17 5.09
C GLY A 109 7.96 -16.40 3.78
N SER A 110 6.89 -15.68 3.35
CA SER A 110 6.95 -14.85 2.15
C SER A 110 7.01 -13.36 2.49
N SER A 111 7.95 -12.61 1.91
CA SER A 111 7.93 -11.15 1.95
C SER A 111 6.89 -10.65 0.96
N SER A 112 5.72 -10.26 1.44
CA SER A 112 4.65 -9.72 0.61
C SER A 112 3.93 -8.60 1.33
N ASP A 113 3.62 -7.55 0.60
CA ASP A 113 2.85 -6.40 1.08
C ASP A 113 1.72 -6.08 0.09
N GLU A 114 0.74 -5.31 0.53
CA GLU A 114 -0.39 -4.89 -0.28
C GLU A 114 -0.28 -3.40 -0.63
N ILE A 115 -0.45 -3.05 -1.91
CA ILE A 115 -0.56 -1.66 -2.33
C ILE A 115 -1.97 -1.15 -2.09
N GLY A 116 -2.07 -0.08 -1.26
CA GLY A 116 -3.27 0.73 -1.10
C GLY A 116 -3.10 2.12 -1.71
N TYR A 117 -4.19 2.72 -2.21
CA TYR A 117 -4.17 4.06 -2.77
C TYR A 117 -5.52 4.76 -2.71
N ALA A 118 -5.47 6.09 -2.68
CA ALA A 118 -6.62 6.97 -2.85
C ALA A 118 -6.22 8.17 -3.73
N LEU A 119 -7.17 8.72 -4.49
CA LEU A 119 -6.96 9.86 -5.37
C LEU A 119 -8.14 10.83 -5.27
N ASP A 120 -7.86 12.12 -5.27
CA ASP A 120 -8.85 13.18 -5.35
C ASP A 120 -9.75 12.98 -6.57
N PRO A 121 -11.09 13.01 -6.41
CA PRO A 121 -12.05 12.84 -7.51
C PRO A 121 -11.84 13.78 -8.70
N ALA A 122 -11.29 14.97 -8.49
CA ALA A 122 -10.96 15.91 -9.55
C ALA A 122 -9.87 15.38 -10.52
N TRP A 123 -9.13 14.36 -10.09
CA TRP A 123 -8.01 13.76 -10.85
C TRP A 123 -8.33 12.36 -11.39
N TRP A 124 -9.56 11.86 -11.16
CA TRP A 124 -9.95 10.55 -11.69
C TRP A 124 -10.04 10.53 -13.22
N GLY A 125 -9.84 9.36 -13.80
CA GLY A 125 -9.97 9.13 -15.23
C GLY A 125 -8.79 9.61 -16.09
N ARG A 126 -7.78 10.24 -15.48
CA ARG A 126 -6.60 10.78 -16.18
C ARG A 126 -5.45 9.78 -16.33
N GLY A 127 -5.57 8.58 -15.82
CA GLY A 127 -4.53 7.55 -15.91
C GLY A 127 -3.36 7.71 -14.93
N LEU A 128 -3.44 8.64 -13.95
CA LEU A 128 -2.36 8.88 -12.99
C LEU A 128 -2.12 7.70 -12.05
N MET A 129 -3.18 7.08 -11.54
CA MET A 129 -3.01 6.00 -10.56
C MET A 129 -2.30 4.76 -11.13
N PRO A 130 -2.49 4.33 -12.40
CA PRO A 130 -1.63 3.32 -12.99
C PRO A 130 -0.14 3.66 -12.96
N GLU A 131 0.27 4.90 -13.26
CA GLU A 131 1.68 5.33 -13.17
C GLU A 131 2.22 5.22 -11.73
N VAL A 132 1.41 5.65 -10.76
CA VAL A 132 1.74 5.56 -9.33
C VAL A 132 1.92 4.11 -8.90
N VAL A 133 0.99 3.23 -9.29
CA VAL A 133 1.06 1.80 -8.94
C VAL A 133 2.26 1.12 -9.61
N GLU A 134 2.56 1.42 -10.86
CA GLU A 134 3.76 0.90 -11.56
C GLU A 134 5.05 1.33 -10.85
N ALA A 135 5.16 2.59 -10.41
CA ALA A 135 6.31 3.06 -9.63
C ALA A 135 6.43 2.33 -8.28
N LEU A 136 5.32 2.09 -7.58
CA LEU A 136 5.31 1.31 -6.34
C LEU A 136 5.67 -0.17 -6.58
N VAL A 137 5.19 -0.78 -7.65
CA VAL A 137 5.54 -2.16 -8.03
C VAL A 137 7.04 -2.29 -8.23
N ARG A 138 7.65 -1.38 -8.98
CA ARG A 138 9.10 -1.35 -9.17
C ARG A 138 9.83 -1.18 -7.85
N TYR A 139 9.46 -0.19 -7.04
CA TYR A 139 10.04 0.04 -5.72
C TYR A 139 9.91 -1.19 -4.81
N GLY A 140 8.75 -1.84 -4.77
CA GLY A 140 8.51 -3.04 -3.97
C GLY A 140 9.42 -4.21 -4.37
N PHE A 141 9.60 -4.44 -5.66
CA PHE A 141 10.44 -5.54 -6.13
C PHE A 141 11.93 -5.20 -6.09
N GLU A 142 12.36 -4.01 -6.50
CA GLU A 142 13.77 -3.66 -6.60
C GLU A 142 14.37 -3.25 -5.25
N GLU A 143 13.67 -2.39 -4.50
CA GLU A 143 14.22 -1.79 -3.28
C GLU A 143 13.81 -2.51 -1.99
N LEU A 144 12.51 -2.88 -1.87
CA LEU A 144 12.02 -3.58 -0.69
C LEU A 144 12.28 -5.10 -0.75
N GLY A 145 12.65 -5.64 -1.92
CA GLY A 145 12.96 -7.05 -2.08
C GLY A 145 11.75 -7.98 -1.94
N LEU A 146 10.53 -7.49 -2.20
CA LEU A 146 9.31 -8.29 -2.08
C LEU A 146 9.31 -9.45 -3.07
N GLY A 147 8.75 -10.58 -2.68
CA GLY A 147 8.51 -11.74 -3.54
C GLY A 147 7.17 -11.69 -4.26
N ALA A 148 6.20 -11.01 -3.64
CA ALA A 148 4.87 -10.81 -4.17
C ALA A 148 4.31 -9.45 -3.73
N ILE A 149 3.50 -8.83 -4.58
CA ILE A 149 2.76 -7.61 -4.28
C ILE A 149 1.28 -7.89 -4.49
N TRP A 150 0.47 -7.52 -3.50
CA TRP A 150 -0.97 -7.67 -3.54
C TRP A 150 -1.65 -6.33 -3.81
N CYS A 151 -2.83 -6.39 -4.39
CA CYS A 151 -3.81 -5.32 -4.42
C CYS A 151 -5.19 -5.89 -4.16
N SER A 152 -6.05 -5.12 -3.51
CA SER A 152 -7.45 -5.49 -3.35
C SER A 152 -8.39 -4.32 -3.66
N HIS A 153 -9.66 -4.65 -3.88
CA HIS A 153 -10.72 -3.66 -3.99
C HIS A 153 -12.07 -4.27 -3.62
N TYR A 154 -12.96 -3.48 -3.05
CA TYR A 154 -14.37 -3.86 -2.92
C TYR A 154 -14.99 -4.11 -4.29
N GLU A 155 -15.84 -5.12 -4.44
CA GLU A 155 -16.35 -5.56 -5.75
C GLU A 155 -17.03 -4.42 -6.54
N GLU A 156 -17.70 -3.50 -5.87
CA GLU A 156 -18.32 -2.33 -6.48
C GLU A 156 -17.32 -1.26 -6.95
N ASN A 157 -16.06 -1.28 -6.47
CA ASN A 157 -15.04 -0.29 -6.85
C ASN A 157 -14.45 -0.57 -8.24
N ARG A 158 -15.24 -0.31 -9.27
CA ARG A 158 -14.84 -0.52 -10.67
C ARG A 158 -13.65 0.32 -11.10
N ARG A 159 -13.37 1.45 -10.42
CA ARG A 159 -12.21 2.30 -10.75
C ARG A 159 -10.92 1.63 -10.29
N SER A 160 -10.87 1.18 -9.04
CA SER A 160 -9.71 0.44 -8.53
C SER A 160 -9.46 -0.83 -9.33
N ARG A 161 -10.51 -1.59 -9.64
CA ARG A 161 -10.41 -2.76 -10.52
C ARG A 161 -9.67 -2.45 -11.83
N ARG A 162 -10.05 -1.37 -12.53
CA ARG A 162 -9.42 -0.98 -13.81
C ARG A 162 -7.95 -0.61 -13.64
N VAL A 163 -7.57 0.02 -12.52
CA VAL A 163 -6.16 0.32 -12.21
C VAL A 163 -5.39 -0.99 -12.04
N ILE A 164 -5.86 -1.86 -11.17
CA ILE A 164 -5.23 -3.15 -10.86
C ILE A 164 -5.04 -4.02 -12.11
N GLU A 165 -6.10 -4.13 -12.94
CA GLU A 165 -6.04 -4.91 -14.19
C GLU A 165 -5.07 -4.27 -15.21
N LYS A 166 -5.04 -2.94 -15.33
CA LYS A 166 -4.09 -2.24 -16.22
C LYS A 166 -2.64 -2.44 -15.81
N CYS A 167 -2.35 -2.49 -14.51
CA CYS A 167 -1.01 -2.76 -14.00
C CYS A 167 -0.61 -4.24 -14.08
N GLY A 168 -1.47 -5.12 -14.61
CA GLY A 168 -1.15 -6.52 -14.86
C GLY A 168 -1.20 -7.43 -13.64
N PHE A 169 -1.89 -7.03 -12.58
CA PHE A 169 -2.16 -7.91 -11.45
C PHE A 169 -3.15 -9.00 -11.82
N ARG A 170 -2.90 -10.21 -11.32
CA ARG A 170 -3.74 -11.39 -11.58
C ARG A 170 -4.73 -11.60 -10.44
N TYR A 171 -6.01 -11.75 -10.75
CA TYR A 171 -7.05 -12.13 -9.79
C TYR A 171 -6.74 -13.49 -9.14
N VAL A 172 -7.00 -13.60 -7.83
CA VAL A 172 -6.77 -14.83 -7.05
C VAL A 172 -8.07 -15.32 -6.43
N PHE A 173 -8.72 -14.52 -5.57
CA PHE A 173 -9.94 -14.91 -4.86
C PHE A 173 -10.79 -13.70 -4.47
N THR A 174 -12.00 -13.97 -4.01
CA THR A 174 -12.88 -12.99 -3.35
C THR A 174 -13.18 -13.46 -1.94
N GLU A 175 -13.13 -12.53 -0.98
CA GLU A 175 -13.41 -12.77 0.43
C GLU A 175 -14.31 -11.68 0.99
N GLN A 176 -15.11 -11.99 2.01
CA GLN A 176 -15.89 -11.00 2.74
C GLN A 176 -14.99 -10.33 3.77
N ILE A 177 -14.78 -9.02 3.63
CA ILE A 177 -13.95 -8.24 4.55
C ILE A 177 -14.83 -7.25 5.28
N SER A 178 -14.77 -7.27 6.61
CA SER A 178 -15.39 -6.25 7.44
C SER A 178 -14.54 -4.99 7.47
N ASP A 179 -15.14 -3.86 7.14
CA ASP A 179 -14.50 -2.54 7.15
C ASP A 179 -14.77 -1.77 8.46
N GLU A 180 -14.30 -0.52 8.55
CA GLU A 180 -14.57 0.37 9.69
C GLU A 180 -16.07 0.65 9.91
N PHE A 181 -16.90 0.40 8.92
CA PHE A 181 -18.35 0.54 8.99
C PHE A 181 -19.04 -0.72 9.52
N GLN A 182 -18.27 -1.77 9.87
CA GLN A 182 -18.73 -3.09 10.28
C GLN A 182 -19.66 -3.76 9.24
N ALA A 183 -19.44 -3.44 7.98
CA ALA A 183 -20.14 -4.04 6.87
C ALA A 183 -19.24 -5.12 6.23
N ASP A 184 -19.80 -6.31 6.03
CA ASP A 184 -19.13 -7.36 5.26
C ASP A 184 -19.24 -7.03 3.78
N ARG A 185 -18.10 -6.75 3.14
CA ARG A 185 -18.05 -6.38 1.74
C ARG A 185 -17.25 -7.39 0.93
N PRO A 186 -17.78 -7.88 -0.19
CA PRO A 186 -17.02 -8.74 -1.08
C PRO A 186 -15.82 -7.97 -1.62
N THR A 187 -14.64 -8.45 -1.29
CA THR A 187 -13.35 -7.86 -1.65
C THR A 187 -12.60 -8.80 -2.57
N ARG A 188 -12.18 -8.30 -3.72
CA ARG A 188 -11.40 -9.05 -4.71
C ARG A 188 -9.92 -8.82 -4.48
N PHE A 189 -9.17 -9.92 -4.40
CA PHE A 189 -7.73 -9.94 -4.19
C PHE A 189 -7.00 -10.31 -5.47
N TYR A 190 -5.94 -9.57 -5.72
CA TYR A 190 -5.07 -9.73 -6.89
C TYR A 190 -3.62 -9.78 -6.44
N VAL A 191 -2.77 -10.46 -7.20
CA VAL A 191 -1.34 -10.59 -6.92
C VAL A 191 -0.50 -10.36 -8.17
N MET A 192 0.67 -9.78 -7.98
CA MET A 192 1.77 -9.80 -8.92
C MET A 192 2.96 -10.49 -8.25
N LEU A 193 3.50 -11.53 -8.87
CA LEU A 193 4.69 -12.22 -8.39
C LEU A 193 5.94 -11.61 -9.04
N ARG A 194 7.06 -11.55 -8.31
CA ARG A 194 8.32 -11.05 -8.85
C ARG A 194 8.71 -11.71 -10.18
N PRO A 195 8.66 -13.05 -10.37
CA PRO A 195 9.03 -13.65 -11.65
C PRO A 195 8.11 -13.24 -12.82
N ASP A 196 6.84 -12.92 -12.54
CA ASP A 196 5.90 -12.46 -13.56
C ASP A 196 6.23 -11.03 -14.01
N TRP A 197 6.58 -10.18 -13.04
CA TRP A 197 7.03 -8.80 -13.29
C TRP A 197 8.35 -8.76 -14.07
N GLU A 198 9.37 -9.53 -13.66
CA GLU A 198 10.67 -9.59 -14.34
C GLU A 198 10.53 -10.03 -15.81
N ARG A 199 9.66 -11.01 -16.10
CA ARG A 199 9.36 -11.41 -17.49
C ARG A 199 8.72 -10.30 -18.31
N ARG A 200 7.86 -9.50 -17.69
CA ARG A 200 7.18 -8.37 -18.36
C ARG A 200 8.17 -7.26 -18.72
N GLU A 201 9.05 -6.90 -17.78
CA GLU A 201 10.08 -5.87 -18.01
C GLU A 201 11.04 -6.30 -19.14
N THR A 202 11.45 -7.57 -19.17
CA THR A 202 12.33 -8.10 -20.22
C THR A 202 11.66 -8.12 -21.61
N ALA A 203 10.35 -8.25 -21.69
CA ALA A 203 9.61 -8.26 -22.95
C ALA A 203 9.35 -6.86 -23.55
N CYS A 204 9.48 -5.80 -22.73
CA CYS A 204 9.23 -4.40 -23.15
C CYS A 204 10.52 -3.62 -23.44
N GLY A 205 11.72 -4.16 -23.14
CA GLY A 205 13.03 -3.57 -23.41
C GLY A 205 13.66 -4.17 -24.66
#